data_5f6ed0dfa2ac798804664fc93c517f17
#
_entry.id   5f6ed0dfa2ac798804664fc93c517f17
#
_cell.length_a   1.000
_cell.length_b   1.000
_cell.length_c   1.000
_cell.angle_alpha   90.00
_cell.angle_beta   90.00
_cell.angle_gamma   90.00
#
_symmetry.space_group_name_H-M   'P 1'
#
loop_
_entity.id
_entity.type
_entity.pdbx_description
1 polymer ?
#
loop_
_entity_poly.entity_id
_entity_poly.type
_entity_poly.pdbx_seq_one_letter_code
_entity_poly.pdbx_strand_id
1 'polypeptide(L)'
;MTMPTVSMRVNGQLVSHVVEENTLLVTYLRECLGLTGTHIGCDTGQCGACVIHVDGVSKKSCTILAVQADKREITTIEGIAEGDELHPMQQAFHENHGLQCGFCTPGMIMSAIELIEGNRDITELEIRQGLEGNICRCTGYHNIVKAIAAAARSQ
;
A
#
# COMPACT_ATOMS: atom_id res chain seq x y z
N MET A 1 5.53 -21.11 -25.69
CA MET A 1 5.21 -19.73 -25.28
C MET A 1 6.44 -19.14 -24.64
N THR A 2 6.90 -17.99 -25.09
CA THR A 2 8.02 -17.29 -24.48
C THR A 2 7.50 -16.53 -23.29
N MET A 3 7.96 -16.87 -22.08
CA MET A 3 7.61 -16.13 -20.85
C MET A 3 8.24 -14.73 -20.92
N PRO A 4 7.45 -13.65 -20.70
CA PRO A 4 7.99 -12.29 -20.74
C PRO A 4 8.95 -12.03 -19.59
N THR A 5 9.94 -11.18 -19.87
CA THR A 5 10.78 -10.59 -18.83
C THR A 5 10.18 -9.24 -18.43
N VAL A 6 9.90 -9.04 -17.15
CA VAL A 6 9.47 -7.76 -16.59
C VAL A 6 10.63 -7.11 -15.85
N SER A 7 10.79 -5.81 -16.02
CA SER A 7 11.80 -5.01 -15.32
C SER A 7 11.12 -3.78 -14.73
N MET A 8 11.21 -3.60 -13.43
CA MET A 8 10.59 -2.47 -12.72
C MET A 8 11.48 -2.02 -11.56
N ARG A 9 11.26 -0.81 -11.08
CA ARG A 9 11.93 -0.32 -9.87
C ARG A 9 11.02 -0.58 -8.67
N VAL A 10 11.46 -1.38 -7.72
CA VAL A 10 10.70 -1.71 -6.51
C VAL A 10 11.45 -1.19 -5.29
N ASN A 11 10.86 -0.29 -4.53
CA ASN A 11 11.45 0.37 -3.36
C ASN A 11 12.86 0.93 -3.68
N GLY A 12 12.96 1.61 -4.83
CA GLY A 12 14.22 2.21 -5.30
C GLY A 12 15.21 1.25 -5.97
N GLN A 13 14.97 -0.06 -5.95
CA GLN A 13 15.86 -1.07 -6.54
C GLN A 13 15.31 -1.57 -7.87
N LEU A 14 16.18 -1.64 -8.90
CA LEU A 14 15.81 -2.23 -10.18
C LEU A 14 15.81 -3.75 -10.05
N VAL A 15 14.67 -4.36 -10.38
CA VAL A 15 14.49 -5.82 -10.42
C VAL A 15 14.09 -6.27 -11.81
N SER A 16 14.50 -7.48 -12.20
CA SER A 16 14.18 -8.04 -13.53
C SER A 16 14.03 -9.55 -13.41
N HIS A 17 12.85 -10.06 -13.79
CA HIS A 17 12.53 -11.49 -13.72
C HIS A 17 11.71 -11.93 -14.91
N VAL A 18 11.83 -13.21 -15.25
CA VAL A 18 10.92 -13.89 -16.16
C VAL A 18 9.69 -14.31 -15.38
N VAL A 19 8.50 -13.96 -15.88
CA VAL A 19 7.22 -14.26 -15.21
C VAL A 19 6.23 -14.88 -16.19
N GLU A 20 5.21 -15.57 -15.68
CA GLU A 20 4.06 -15.94 -16.49
C GLU A 20 3.20 -14.70 -16.80
N GLU A 21 2.60 -14.64 -17.99
CA GLU A 21 1.83 -13.48 -18.45
C GLU A 21 0.64 -13.12 -17.53
N ASN A 22 0.08 -14.11 -16.84
CA ASN A 22 -1.04 -13.97 -15.93
C ASN A 22 -0.62 -13.73 -14.45
N THR A 23 0.68 -13.58 -14.18
CA THR A 23 1.16 -13.32 -12.82
C THR A 23 0.63 -11.98 -12.31
N LEU A 24 -0.11 -12.00 -11.19
CA LEU A 24 -0.57 -10.78 -10.53
C LEU A 24 0.62 -10.05 -9.88
N LEU A 25 0.58 -8.72 -9.89
CA LEU A 25 1.64 -7.91 -9.29
C LEU A 25 1.82 -8.22 -7.80
N VAL A 26 0.73 -8.43 -7.05
CA VAL A 26 0.80 -8.82 -5.64
C VAL A 26 1.52 -10.16 -5.44
N THR A 27 1.26 -11.14 -6.30
CA THR A 27 1.94 -12.45 -6.27
C THR A 27 3.43 -12.29 -6.57
N TYR A 28 3.76 -11.50 -7.59
CA TYR A 28 5.15 -11.18 -7.92
C TYR A 28 5.91 -10.56 -6.75
N LEU A 29 5.31 -9.54 -6.09
CA LEU A 29 5.92 -8.89 -4.94
C LEU A 29 6.17 -9.87 -3.79
N ARG A 30 5.17 -10.68 -3.45
CA ARG A 30 5.22 -11.59 -2.32
C ARG A 30 6.09 -12.82 -2.54
N GLU A 31 5.97 -13.46 -3.72
CA GLU A 31 6.55 -14.78 -3.97
C GLU A 31 7.90 -14.69 -4.71
N CYS A 32 8.06 -13.74 -5.63
CA CYS A 32 9.33 -13.58 -6.35
C CYS A 32 10.30 -12.66 -5.62
N LEU A 33 9.81 -11.58 -5.00
CA LEU A 33 10.66 -10.60 -4.31
C LEU A 33 10.69 -10.80 -2.78
N GLY A 34 9.84 -11.63 -2.21
CA GLY A 34 9.76 -11.85 -0.76
C GLY A 34 9.20 -10.66 0.04
N LEU A 35 8.59 -9.67 -0.64
CA LEU A 35 7.98 -8.49 -0.02
C LEU A 35 6.57 -8.84 0.47
N THR A 36 6.50 -9.43 1.66
CA THR A 36 5.26 -10.01 2.22
C THR A 36 4.38 -9.01 2.98
N GLY A 37 4.83 -7.77 3.16
CA GLY A 37 4.06 -6.71 3.81
C GLY A 37 2.79 -6.30 3.04
N THR A 38 2.76 -6.49 1.73
CA THR A 38 1.55 -6.35 0.92
C THR A 38 0.70 -7.60 1.06
N HIS A 39 -0.52 -7.49 1.59
CA HIS A 39 -1.39 -8.63 1.91
C HIS A 39 -2.46 -8.90 0.84
N ILE A 40 -2.97 -10.13 0.80
CA ILE A 40 -4.11 -10.53 -0.03
C ILE A 40 -5.26 -10.89 0.92
N GLY A 41 -6.29 -10.03 1.01
CA GLY A 41 -7.43 -10.22 1.90
C GLY A 41 -8.73 -10.62 1.18
N CYS A 42 -8.76 -10.60 -0.15
CA CYS A 42 -9.89 -11.01 -0.97
C CYS A 42 -9.43 -11.41 -2.38
N ASP A 43 -10.38 -11.89 -3.19
CA ASP A 43 -10.20 -12.21 -4.62
C ASP A 43 -11.05 -11.30 -5.54
N THR A 44 -11.70 -10.28 -4.97
CA THR A 44 -12.69 -9.43 -5.65
C THR A 44 -12.23 -7.99 -5.87
N GLY A 45 -10.97 -7.66 -5.51
CA GLY A 45 -10.43 -6.31 -5.63
C GLY A 45 -11.04 -5.27 -4.66
N GLN A 46 -11.75 -5.68 -3.61
CA GLN A 46 -12.49 -4.77 -2.73
C GLN A 46 -11.75 -4.39 -1.45
N CYS A 47 -11.04 -5.33 -0.80
CA CYS A 47 -10.59 -5.15 0.58
C CYS A 47 -9.48 -4.10 0.80
N GLY A 48 -8.70 -3.77 -0.22
CA GLY A 48 -7.62 -2.78 -0.13
C GLY A 48 -6.36 -3.21 0.62
N ALA A 49 -6.29 -4.45 1.14
CA ALA A 49 -5.11 -4.95 1.84
C ALA A 49 -3.85 -5.04 0.95
N CYS A 50 -4.05 -5.10 -0.36
CA CYS A 50 -3.00 -5.18 -1.37
C CYS A 50 -2.59 -3.83 -1.98
N VAL A 51 -3.02 -2.71 -1.41
CA VAL A 51 -2.69 -1.38 -1.94
C VAL A 51 -1.20 -1.12 -1.82
N ILE A 52 -0.62 -0.67 -2.91
CA ILE A 52 0.75 -0.20 -3.08
C ILE A 52 0.73 1.11 -3.88
N HIS A 53 1.85 1.80 -4.00
CA HIS A 53 1.97 2.88 -4.99
C HIS A 53 2.60 2.37 -6.28
N VAL A 54 2.01 2.75 -7.40
CA VAL A 54 2.55 2.59 -8.75
C VAL A 54 2.72 3.99 -9.33
N ASP A 55 3.95 4.40 -9.59
CA ASP A 55 4.31 5.76 -10.01
C ASP A 55 3.73 6.84 -9.06
N GLY A 56 3.76 6.59 -7.76
CA GLY A 56 3.26 7.49 -6.72
C GLY A 56 1.74 7.44 -6.46
N VAL A 57 0.98 6.66 -7.22
CA VAL A 57 -0.49 6.57 -7.10
C VAL A 57 -0.90 5.24 -6.47
N SER A 58 -1.82 5.28 -5.50
CA SER A 58 -2.37 4.08 -4.84
C SER A 58 -3.10 3.17 -5.82
N LYS A 59 -2.69 1.92 -5.87
CA LYS A 59 -3.28 0.88 -6.73
C LYS A 59 -3.43 -0.44 -5.98
N LYS A 60 -4.47 -1.18 -6.29
CA LYS A 60 -4.68 -2.54 -5.78
C LYS A 60 -3.87 -3.53 -6.60
N SER A 61 -2.75 -3.99 -6.08
CA SER A 61 -1.82 -4.87 -6.80
C SER A 61 -2.41 -6.23 -7.18
N CYS A 62 -3.50 -6.65 -6.54
CA CYS A 62 -4.24 -7.87 -6.90
C CYS A 62 -5.08 -7.73 -8.19
N THR A 63 -5.19 -6.52 -8.76
CA THR A 63 -5.94 -6.25 -10.01
C THR A 63 -5.02 -5.85 -11.16
N ILE A 64 -3.71 -5.92 -10.97
CA ILE A 64 -2.69 -5.54 -11.94
C ILE A 64 -1.84 -6.77 -12.24
N LEU A 65 -1.56 -7.04 -13.51
CA LEU A 65 -0.59 -8.06 -13.90
C LEU A 65 0.85 -7.52 -13.79
N ALA A 66 1.80 -8.36 -13.43
CA ALA A 66 3.21 -7.98 -13.36
C ALA A 66 3.72 -7.40 -14.68
N VAL A 67 3.27 -7.93 -15.82
CA VAL A 67 3.59 -7.41 -17.16
C VAL A 67 3.07 -5.99 -17.41
N GLN A 68 2.01 -5.56 -16.76
CA GLN A 68 1.47 -4.19 -16.84
C GLN A 68 2.29 -3.20 -16.01
N ALA A 69 3.04 -3.71 -15.03
CA ALA A 69 3.93 -2.92 -14.19
C ALA A 69 5.37 -2.83 -14.74
N ASP A 70 5.63 -3.37 -15.94
CA ASP A 70 6.93 -3.23 -16.58
C ASP A 70 7.34 -1.75 -16.71
N LYS A 71 8.60 -1.46 -16.36
CA LYS A 71 9.19 -0.09 -16.35
C LYS A 71 8.54 0.91 -15.39
N ARG A 72 7.66 0.47 -14.49
CA ARG A 72 7.04 1.31 -13.48
C ARG A 72 7.89 1.40 -12.22
N GLU A 73 7.60 2.44 -11.43
CA GLU A 73 8.12 2.59 -10.08
C GLU A 73 7.08 2.09 -9.08
N ILE A 74 7.47 1.11 -8.27
CA ILE A 74 6.60 0.45 -7.30
C ILE A 74 7.13 0.76 -5.90
N THR A 75 6.24 1.27 -5.04
CA THR A 75 6.55 1.44 -3.61
C THR A 75 5.59 0.58 -2.79
N THR A 76 6.14 -0.28 -1.96
CA THR A 76 5.40 -1.09 -1.00
C THR A 76 5.60 -0.56 0.42
N ILE A 77 4.89 -1.12 1.39
CA ILE A 77 5.02 -0.72 2.80
C ILE A 77 6.45 -0.85 3.33
N GLU A 78 7.22 -1.80 2.80
CA GLU A 78 8.63 -1.99 3.18
C GLU A 78 9.55 -0.88 2.67
N GLY A 79 9.11 -0.11 1.68
CA GLY A 79 9.92 0.94 1.05
C GLY A 79 9.62 2.36 1.51
N ILE A 80 8.71 2.57 2.48
CA ILE A 80 8.35 3.92 2.93
C ILE A 80 9.12 4.40 4.17
N ALA A 81 9.71 3.48 4.94
CA ALA A 81 10.58 3.82 6.06
C ALA A 81 12.01 4.09 5.58
N GLU A 82 12.74 4.97 6.26
CA GLU A 82 14.13 5.30 5.97
C GLU A 82 15.03 4.69 7.06
N GLY A 83 15.61 3.53 6.78
CA GLY A 83 16.40 2.79 7.77
C GLY A 83 15.53 2.38 8.98
N ASP A 84 15.91 2.83 10.17
CA ASP A 84 15.17 2.55 11.41
C ASP A 84 14.09 3.62 11.71
N GLU A 85 13.96 4.65 10.87
CA GLU A 85 12.97 5.72 11.05
C GLU A 85 11.68 5.38 10.31
N LEU A 86 10.59 5.28 11.08
CA LEU A 86 9.26 5.06 10.53
C LEU A 86 8.80 6.27 9.72
N HIS A 87 8.09 6.01 8.62
CA HIS A 87 7.38 7.07 7.92
C HIS A 87 6.36 7.75 8.87
N PRO A 88 6.12 9.08 8.78
CA PRO A 88 5.19 9.79 9.68
C PRO A 88 3.81 9.15 9.79
N MET A 89 3.29 8.58 8.71
CA MET A 89 2.02 7.83 8.72
C MET A 89 2.12 6.55 9.56
N GLN A 90 3.22 5.79 9.45
CA GLN A 90 3.44 4.59 10.29
C GLN A 90 3.54 4.98 11.77
N GLN A 91 4.27 6.04 12.09
CA GLN A 91 4.39 6.56 13.44
C GLN A 91 3.02 6.98 14.00
N ALA A 92 2.22 7.70 13.21
CA ALA A 92 0.88 8.12 13.61
C ALA A 92 -0.06 6.93 13.88
N PHE A 93 0.01 5.87 13.07
CA PHE A 93 -0.74 4.63 13.32
C PHE A 93 -0.32 3.95 14.63
N HIS A 94 0.98 3.94 14.92
CA HIS A 94 1.50 3.41 16.18
C HIS A 94 1.01 4.22 17.39
N GLU A 95 1.19 5.53 17.38
CA GLU A 95 0.88 6.44 18.49
C GLU A 95 -0.63 6.54 18.78
N ASN A 96 -1.46 6.44 17.74
CA ASN A 96 -2.92 6.56 17.88
C ASN A 96 -3.62 5.19 17.93
N HIS A 97 -2.86 4.10 18.07
CA HIS A 97 -3.41 2.74 18.08
C HIS A 97 -4.32 2.45 16.86
N GLY A 98 -3.88 2.86 15.66
CA GLY A 98 -4.59 2.74 14.40
C GLY A 98 -4.69 1.30 13.87
N LEU A 99 -4.26 0.30 14.64
CA LEU A 99 -4.25 -1.11 14.25
C LEU A 99 -4.58 -2.02 15.44
N GLN A 100 -5.08 -3.21 15.13
CA GLN A 100 -5.22 -4.31 16.08
C GLN A 100 -4.51 -5.56 15.53
N CYS A 101 -5.15 -6.36 14.66
CA CYS A 101 -4.48 -7.53 14.07
C CYS A 101 -3.36 -7.15 13.07
N GLY A 102 -3.37 -5.93 12.52
CA GLY A 102 -2.35 -5.43 11.60
C GLY A 102 -2.52 -5.83 10.14
N PHE A 103 -3.46 -6.73 9.80
CA PHE A 103 -3.59 -7.28 8.45
C PHE A 103 -3.95 -6.21 7.40
N CYS A 104 -4.85 -5.30 7.70
CA CYS A 104 -5.22 -4.19 6.80
C CYS A 104 -4.22 -3.04 6.80
N THR A 105 -3.34 -2.97 7.79
CA THR A 105 -2.52 -1.79 8.09
C THR A 105 -1.60 -1.36 6.94
N PRO A 106 -0.86 -2.24 6.27
CA PRO A 106 -0.03 -1.84 5.14
C PRO A 106 -0.81 -1.15 4.03
N GLY A 107 -1.89 -1.78 3.55
CA GLY A 107 -2.73 -1.19 2.50
C GLY A 107 -3.43 0.10 2.95
N MET A 108 -3.83 0.17 4.22
CA MET A 108 -4.45 1.36 4.79
C MET A 108 -3.47 2.54 4.84
N ILE A 109 -2.22 2.30 5.25
CA ILE A 109 -1.16 3.31 5.29
C ILE A 109 -0.84 3.79 3.88
N MET A 110 -0.68 2.90 2.90
CA MET A 110 -0.39 3.28 1.52
C MET A 110 -1.51 4.15 0.93
N SER A 111 -2.78 3.79 1.15
CA SER A 111 -3.92 4.63 0.74
C SER A 111 -3.95 5.98 1.46
N ALA A 112 -3.64 6.01 2.75
CA ALA A 112 -3.67 7.22 3.55
C ALA A 112 -2.58 8.22 3.16
N ILE A 113 -1.38 7.76 2.78
CA ILE A 113 -0.30 8.63 2.34
C ILE A 113 -0.73 9.46 1.12
N GLU A 114 -1.28 8.82 0.09
CA GLU A 114 -1.78 9.54 -1.10
C GLU A 114 -2.95 10.47 -0.72
N LEU A 115 -3.87 10.00 0.12
CA LEU A 115 -5.05 10.75 0.52
C LEU A 115 -4.74 12.09 1.18
N ILE A 116 -3.67 12.15 2.00
CA ILE A 116 -3.29 13.38 2.70
C ILE A 116 -2.26 14.22 1.95
N GLU A 117 -1.79 13.78 0.78
CA GLU A 117 -0.80 14.51 0.00
C GLU A 117 -1.29 15.93 -0.32
N GLY A 118 -0.57 16.94 0.18
CA GLY A 118 -0.92 18.35 -0.01
C GLY A 118 -2.17 18.84 0.74
N ASN A 119 -2.80 18.02 1.59
CA ASN A 119 -3.99 18.38 2.36
C ASN A 119 -3.78 18.21 3.87
N ARG A 120 -3.26 19.26 4.52
CA ARG A 120 -3.01 19.28 5.98
C ARG A 120 -4.29 19.38 6.82
N ASP A 121 -5.33 19.98 6.25
CA ASP A 121 -6.59 20.28 6.94
C ASP A 121 -7.70 19.29 6.56
N ILE A 122 -7.33 18.10 6.12
CA ILE A 122 -8.27 17.04 5.73
C ILE A 122 -9.26 16.75 6.87
N THR A 123 -10.54 16.76 6.55
CA THR A 123 -11.61 16.50 7.51
C THR A 123 -11.78 15.01 7.78
N GLU A 124 -12.38 14.66 8.93
CA GLU A 124 -12.71 13.27 9.25
C GLU A 124 -13.61 12.63 8.17
N LEU A 125 -14.55 13.39 7.62
CA LEU A 125 -15.44 12.90 6.56
C LEU A 125 -14.66 12.55 5.29
N GLU A 126 -13.73 13.41 4.85
CA GLU A 126 -12.89 13.16 3.69
C GLU A 126 -11.99 11.94 3.90
N ILE A 127 -11.44 11.78 5.11
CA ILE A 127 -10.65 10.59 5.45
C ILE A 127 -11.51 9.33 5.31
N ARG A 128 -12.72 9.32 5.89
CA ARG A 128 -13.63 8.17 5.81
C ARG A 128 -14.02 7.83 4.38
N GLN A 129 -14.33 8.83 3.58
CA GLN A 129 -14.64 8.66 2.15
C GLN A 129 -13.43 8.13 1.36
N GLY A 130 -12.23 8.68 1.62
CA GLY A 130 -10.99 8.22 0.98
C GLY A 130 -10.62 6.77 1.32
N LEU A 131 -11.09 6.24 2.45
CA LEU A 131 -10.86 4.88 2.89
C LEU A 131 -11.94 3.87 2.47
N GLU A 132 -12.95 4.25 1.70
CA GLU A 132 -14.02 3.34 1.28
C GLU A 132 -13.51 2.09 0.53
N GLY A 133 -12.35 2.18 -0.09
CA GLY A 133 -11.67 1.06 -0.74
C GLY A 133 -10.81 0.18 0.17
N ASN A 134 -10.78 0.43 1.51
CA ASN A 134 -9.94 -0.27 2.47
C ASN A 134 -10.77 -0.81 3.63
N ILE A 135 -10.80 -2.14 3.80
CA ILE A 135 -11.61 -2.81 4.82
C ILE A 135 -10.76 -3.14 6.04
N CYS A 136 -11.20 -2.67 7.22
CA CYS A 136 -10.69 -3.10 8.52
C CYS A 136 -11.81 -3.77 9.33
N ARG A 137 -11.62 -5.03 9.73
CA ARG A 137 -12.62 -5.77 10.50
C ARG A 137 -12.50 -5.55 12.03
N CYS A 138 -11.38 -5.02 12.50
CA CYS A 138 -11.03 -4.99 13.92
C CYS A 138 -11.34 -3.65 14.60
N THR A 139 -10.94 -2.52 13.99
CA THR A 139 -10.78 -1.23 14.70
C THR A 139 -12.06 -0.37 14.73
N GLY A 140 -13.03 -0.63 13.87
CA GLY A 140 -14.16 0.28 13.66
C GLY A 140 -13.75 1.64 13.06
N TYR A 141 -12.53 1.75 12.52
CA TYR A 141 -11.95 2.94 11.84
C TYR A 141 -11.66 4.15 12.73
N HIS A 142 -12.18 4.25 13.93
CA HIS A 142 -12.04 5.46 14.76
C HIS A 142 -10.56 5.88 14.94
N ASN A 143 -9.73 4.96 15.42
CA ASN A 143 -8.31 5.24 15.63
C ASN A 143 -7.52 5.37 14.32
N ILE A 144 -7.94 4.69 13.27
CA ILE A 144 -7.36 4.86 11.92
C ILE A 144 -7.56 6.29 11.44
N VAL A 145 -8.78 6.80 11.50
CA VAL A 145 -9.11 8.18 11.10
C VAL A 145 -8.32 9.19 11.93
N LYS A 146 -8.24 8.95 13.25
CA LYS A 146 -7.44 9.80 14.16
C LYS A 146 -5.95 9.80 13.80
N ALA A 147 -5.38 8.64 13.47
CA ALA A 147 -4.00 8.51 13.06
C ALA A 147 -3.72 9.27 11.76
N ILE A 148 -4.58 9.12 10.75
CA ILE A 148 -4.44 9.81 9.47
C ILE A 148 -4.54 11.33 9.64
N ALA A 149 -5.53 11.81 10.42
CA ALA A 149 -5.65 13.23 10.73
C ALA A 149 -4.43 13.79 11.49
N ALA A 150 -3.83 13.01 12.38
CA ALA A 150 -2.60 13.39 13.07
C ALA A 150 -1.41 13.47 12.10
N ALA A 151 -1.24 12.48 11.23
CA ALA A 151 -0.18 12.47 10.21
C ALA A 151 -0.31 13.64 9.23
N ALA A 152 -1.52 14.00 8.80
CA ALA A 152 -1.75 15.13 7.90
C ALA A 152 -1.25 16.46 8.51
N ARG A 153 -1.51 16.68 9.79
CA ARG A 153 -1.07 17.89 10.48
C ARG A 153 0.44 17.96 10.74
N SER A 154 1.15 16.85 10.67
CA SER A 154 2.60 16.78 10.91
C SER A 154 3.46 16.96 9.66
N GLN A 155 2.86 17.10 8.47
CA GLN A 155 3.56 17.34 7.20
C GLN A 155 4.17 18.73 7.09
#